data_98775f962c9eafbca19d2ffd509935e7
#
_entry.id   98775f962c9eafbca19d2ffd509935e7
#
_cell.length_a   1.000
_cell.length_b   1.000
_cell.length_c   1.000
_cell.angle_alpha   90.00
_cell.angle_beta   90.00
_cell.angle_gamma   90.00
#
_symmetry.space_group_name_H-M   'P 1'
#
loop_
_entity.id
_entity.type
_entity.pdbx_description
1 polymer ?
#
loop_
_entity_poly.entity_id
_entity_poly.type
_entity_poly.pdbx_seq_one_letter_code
_entity_poly.pdbx_strand_id
1 'polypeptide(L)'
;AEREQGITIDVAYRYFTTDHRSFIVADTPGHEEYTRNMAVGASFADLAVILVDASQGLRVQTRRHARICALMGIRHFVFAVNKMDLVGYSEARFRAIEEDIKKLSAELSLGNYIAIPVSATVGDNVTTRSEKMPWYTGPVLLEYLENVDVSDGLQEQGFYLPVQRVCRPDHTFRGFQGQIEAGTLSVGDN
;
A
#
# COMPACT_ATOMS: atom_id res chain seq x y z
N ALA A 1 -11.13 -17.33 -17.11
CA ALA A 1 -11.71 -15.98 -17.02
C ALA A 1 -10.62 -14.91 -17.04
N GLU A 2 -9.73 -14.76 -16.01
CA GLU A 2 -8.72 -13.68 -15.98
C GLU A 2 -7.75 -13.71 -17.17
N ARG A 3 -7.24 -14.90 -17.56
CA ARG A 3 -6.34 -15.05 -18.72
C ARG A 3 -7.03 -14.73 -20.06
N GLU A 4 -8.31 -14.92 -20.15
CA GLU A 4 -9.09 -14.66 -21.37
C GLU A 4 -9.45 -13.18 -21.49
N GLN A 5 -9.69 -12.52 -20.36
CA GLN A 5 -10.08 -11.10 -20.33
C GLN A 5 -8.87 -10.16 -20.18
N GLY A 6 -7.70 -10.69 -19.78
CA GLY A 6 -6.49 -9.89 -19.58
C GLY A 6 -6.57 -8.89 -18.42
N ILE A 7 -7.48 -9.12 -17.46
CA ILE A 7 -7.70 -8.27 -16.29
C ILE A 7 -7.72 -9.11 -15.01
N THR A 8 -7.30 -8.53 -13.89
CA THR A 8 -7.44 -9.12 -12.55
C THR A 8 -8.90 -9.00 -12.11
N ILE A 9 -9.51 -10.10 -11.66
CA ILE A 9 -10.91 -10.16 -11.22
C ILE A 9 -10.98 -10.26 -9.70
N ASP A 10 -10.14 -11.10 -9.09
CA ASP A 10 -10.11 -11.37 -7.66
C ASP A 10 -8.78 -10.95 -7.03
N VAL A 11 -8.72 -10.91 -5.71
CA VAL A 11 -7.50 -10.56 -4.97
C VAL A 11 -6.53 -11.73 -5.01
N ALA A 12 -5.33 -11.51 -5.51
CA ALA A 12 -4.25 -12.48 -5.48
C ALA A 12 -3.18 -12.07 -4.47
N TYR A 13 -2.85 -12.98 -3.56
CA TYR A 13 -1.82 -12.75 -2.55
C TYR A 13 -0.48 -13.32 -2.97
N ARG A 14 0.58 -12.53 -2.84
CA ARG A 14 1.96 -12.92 -3.06
C ARG A 14 2.77 -12.63 -1.81
N TYR A 15 3.71 -13.51 -1.53
CA TYR A 15 4.56 -13.45 -0.35
C TYR A 15 6.01 -13.41 -0.79
N PHE A 16 6.77 -12.48 -0.25
CA PHE A 16 8.22 -12.46 -0.42
C PHE A 16 8.89 -11.84 0.81
N THR A 17 10.17 -12.15 1.00
CA THR A 17 10.97 -11.64 2.11
C THR A 17 12.28 -11.12 1.55
N THR A 18 12.70 -9.97 2.04
CA THR A 18 14.05 -9.43 1.87
C THR A 18 14.83 -9.63 3.17
N ASP A 19 16.09 -9.22 3.20
CA ASP A 19 16.90 -9.29 4.42
C ASP A 19 16.37 -8.38 5.54
N HIS A 20 15.51 -7.40 5.20
CA HIS A 20 15.01 -6.39 6.12
C HIS A 20 13.54 -6.57 6.51
N ARG A 21 12.70 -7.07 5.59
CA ARG A 21 11.24 -7.12 5.82
C ARG A 21 10.57 -8.25 5.05
N SER A 22 9.53 -8.83 5.65
CA SER A 22 8.60 -9.75 4.97
C SER A 22 7.39 -8.99 4.48
N PHE A 23 6.93 -9.32 3.27
CA PHE A 23 5.82 -8.66 2.60
C PHE A 23 4.72 -9.63 2.22
N ILE A 24 3.48 -9.18 2.39
CA ILE A 24 2.30 -9.76 1.79
C ILE A 24 1.77 -8.74 0.79
N VAL A 25 1.78 -9.07 -0.48
CA VAL A 25 1.25 -8.20 -1.54
C VAL A 25 -0.11 -8.71 -1.96
N ALA A 26 -1.14 -7.90 -1.76
CA ALA A 26 -2.46 -8.14 -2.29
C ALA A 26 -2.57 -7.44 -3.66
N ASP A 27 -2.49 -8.22 -4.74
CA ASP A 27 -2.76 -7.73 -6.09
C ASP A 27 -4.27 -7.65 -6.28
N THR A 28 -4.77 -6.43 -6.47
CA THR A 28 -6.20 -6.13 -6.49
C THR A 28 -6.67 -5.68 -7.88
N PRO A 29 -7.91 -6.03 -8.27
CA PRO A 29 -8.44 -5.60 -9.56
C PRO A 29 -8.53 -4.07 -9.67
N GLY A 30 -8.17 -3.55 -10.84
CA GLY A 30 -8.27 -2.12 -11.15
C GLY A 30 -9.58 -1.70 -11.83
N HIS A 31 -10.39 -2.65 -12.31
CA HIS A 31 -11.64 -2.37 -13.03
C HIS A 31 -12.78 -2.01 -12.07
N GLU A 32 -13.63 -1.06 -12.47
CA GLU A 32 -14.68 -0.53 -11.58
C GLU A 32 -15.71 -1.57 -11.13
N GLU A 33 -15.99 -2.56 -11.94
CA GLU A 33 -16.91 -3.66 -11.60
C GLU A 33 -16.41 -4.50 -10.42
N TYR A 34 -15.09 -4.53 -10.18
CA TYR A 34 -14.46 -5.32 -9.13
C TYR A 34 -14.03 -4.48 -7.92
N THR A 35 -14.58 -3.28 -7.78
CA THR A 35 -14.28 -2.37 -6.65
C THR A 35 -14.43 -3.03 -5.27
N ARG A 36 -15.39 -3.97 -5.13
CA ARG A 36 -15.58 -4.71 -3.88
C ARG A 36 -14.36 -5.58 -3.55
N ASN A 37 -13.82 -6.28 -4.52
CA ASN A 37 -12.63 -7.12 -4.32
C ASN A 37 -11.40 -6.28 -4.01
N MET A 38 -11.27 -5.13 -4.67
CA MET A 38 -10.24 -4.15 -4.33
C MET A 38 -10.34 -3.68 -2.88
N ALA A 39 -11.53 -3.35 -2.39
CA ALA A 39 -11.75 -2.94 -1.00
C ALA A 39 -11.40 -4.05 0.01
N VAL A 40 -11.68 -5.33 -0.33
CA VAL A 40 -11.28 -6.47 0.51
C VAL A 40 -9.76 -6.55 0.64
N GLY A 41 -9.00 -6.42 -0.47
CA GLY A 41 -7.54 -6.39 -0.40
C GLY A 41 -7.01 -5.21 0.40
N ALA A 42 -7.63 -4.04 0.27
CA ALA A 42 -7.24 -2.82 0.99
C ALA A 42 -7.50 -2.90 2.50
N SER A 43 -8.51 -3.66 2.96
CA SER A 43 -8.91 -3.70 4.38
C SER A 43 -7.87 -4.32 5.32
N PHE A 44 -6.87 -5.02 4.80
CA PHE A 44 -5.80 -5.66 5.56
C PHE A 44 -4.41 -5.10 5.24
N ALA A 45 -4.34 -4.03 4.45
CA ALA A 45 -3.07 -3.48 3.99
C ALA A 45 -2.61 -2.31 4.87
N ASP A 46 -1.34 -2.31 5.23
CA ASP A 46 -0.69 -1.21 5.97
C ASP A 46 -0.33 -0.05 5.05
N LEU A 47 -0.12 -0.35 3.75
CA LEU A 47 0.32 0.59 2.74
C LEU A 47 -0.32 0.28 1.39
N ALA A 48 -0.68 1.31 0.64
CA ALA A 48 -1.18 1.18 -0.73
C ALA A 48 -0.14 1.63 -1.76
N VAL A 49 0.14 0.75 -2.74
CA VAL A 49 0.89 1.12 -3.94
C VAL A 49 -0.11 1.35 -5.07
N ILE A 50 -0.28 2.61 -5.46
CA ILE A 50 -1.21 3.00 -6.53
C ILE A 50 -0.43 3.27 -7.82
N LEU A 51 -0.71 2.48 -8.85
CA LEU A 51 -0.07 2.63 -10.16
C LEU A 51 -0.69 3.79 -10.94
N VAL A 52 0.17 4.66 -11.47
CA VAL A 52 -0.19 5.78 -12.34
C VAL A 52 0.56 5.62 -13.66
N ASP A 53 -0.16 5.53 -14.77
CA ASP A 53 0.46 5.50 -16.10
C ASP A 53 1.00 6.89 -16.45
N ALA A 54 2.32 7.01 -16.63
CA ALA A 54 2.98 8.28 -16.94
C ALA A 54 2.47 8.94 -18.22
N SER A 55 2.01 8.17 -19.22
CA SER A 55 1.47 8.71 -20.46
C SER A 55 0.10 9.35 -20.26
N GLN A 56 -0.68 8.87 -19.28
CA GLN A 56 -2.07 9.25 -19.07
C GLN A 56 -2.28 10.17 -17.86
N GLY A 57 -1.43 10.06 -16.83
CA GLY A 57 -1.58 10.79 -15.58
C GLY A 57 -2.69 10.23 -14.68
N LEU A 58 -3.19 11.03 -13.75
CA LEU A 58 -4.23 10.62 -12.82
C LEU A 58 -5.58 10.47 -13.52
N ARG A 59 -6.12 9.25 -13.47
CA ARG A 59 -7.44 8.93 -13.99
C ARG A 59 -8.50 8.89 -12.89
N VAL A 60 -9.77 8.80 -13.29
CA VAL A 60 -10.90 8.62 -12.36
C VAL A 60 -10.68 7.40 -11.47
N GLN A 61 -10.18 6.31 -12.01
CA GLN A 61 -9.89 5.08 -11.25
C GLN A 61 -8.78 5.29 -10.21
N THR A 62 -7.70 6.01 -10.55
CA THR A 62 -6.64 6.36 -9.60
C THR A 62 -7.20 7.10 -8.39
N ARG A 63 -8.06 8.09 -8.61
CA ARG A 63 -8.74 8.86 -7.56
C ARG A 63 -9.68 7.99 -6.71
N ARG A 64 -10.43 7.10 -7.37
CA ARG A 64 -11.34 6.16 -6.70
C ARG A 64 -10.56 5.20 -5.80
N HIS A 65 -9.48 4.61 -6.30
CA HIS A 65 -8.66 3.68 -5.54
C HIS A 65 -7.99 4.36 -4.33
N ALA A 66 -7.42 5.54 -4.51
CA ALA A 66 -6.86 6.31 -3.39
C ALA A 66 -7.91 6.60 -2.32
N ARG A 67 -9.13 6.99 -2.72
CA ARG A 67 -10.24 7.25 -1.80
C ARG A 67 -10.67 5.99 -1.04
N ILE A 68 -10.80 4.85 -1.71
CA ILE A 68 -11.17 3.58 -1.07
C ILE A 68 -10.09 3.16 -0.07
N CYS A 69 -8.82 3.20 -0.44
CA CYS A 69 -7.72 2.89 0.47
C CYS A 69 -7.74 3.79 1.72
N ALA A 70 -7.96 5.10 1.55
CA ALA A 70 -8.09 6.03 2.67
C ALA A 70 -9.29 5.71 3.56
N LEU A 71 -10.46 5.36 2.98
CA LEU A 71 -11.65 4.94 3.72
C LEU A 71 -11.45 3.62 4.47
N MET A 72 -10.59 2.72 3.96
CA MET A 72 -10.22 1.47 4.64
C MET A 72 -9.20 1.70 5.76
N GLY A 73 -8.74 2.92 5.99
CA GLY A 73 -7.82 3.28 7.07
C GLY A 73 -6.35 3.28 6.69
N ILE A 74 -6.00 3.03 5.43
CA ILE A 74 -4.61 3.09 4.97
C ILE A 74 -4.11 4.53 5.09
N ARG A 75 -2.94 4.71 5.71
CA ARG A 75 -2.30 6.01 5.95
C ARG A 75 -1.04 6.24 5.14
N HIS A 76 -0.48 5.19 4.55
CA HIS A 76 0.76 5.25 3.77
C HIS A 76 0.46 4.94 2.30
N PHE A 77 0.87 5.84 1.42
CA PHE A 77 0.59 5.74 -0.01
C PHE A 77 1.86 5.89 -0.84
N VAL A 78 2.06 4.98 -1.78
CA VAL A 78 3.05 5.12 -2.84
C VAL A 78 2.33 5.27 -4.16
N PHE A 79 2.51 6.39 -4.84
CA PHE A 79 2.07 6.55 -6.21
C PHE A 79 3.24 6.17 -7.13
N ALA A 80 3.22 4.95 -7.64
CA ALA A 80 4.22 4.49 -8.58
C ALA A 80 3.85 5.00 -9.98
N VAL A 81 4.54 6.06 -10.42
CA VAL A 81 4.36 6.66 -11.76
C VAL A 81 5.09 5.77 -12.76
N ASN A 82 4.36 4.79 -13.28
CA ASN A 82 4.88 3.71 -14.11
C ASN A 82 4.88 4.07 -15.60
N LYS A 83 5.60 3.29 -16.38
CA LYS A 83 5.79 3.45 -17.82
C LYS A 83 6.54 4.74 -18.17
N MET A 84 7.51 5.13 -17.34
CA MET A 84 8.38 6.28 -17.61
C MET A 84 9.17 6.13 -18.92
N ASP A 85 9.44 4.90 -19.32
CA ASP A 85 10.04 4.55 -20.62
C ASP A 85 9.21 5.07 -21.81
N LEU A 86 7.87 5.00 -21.73
CA LEU A 86 6.98 5.46 -22.81
C LEU A 86 6.92 6.99 -22.95
N VAL A 87 7.34 7.72 -21.93
CA VAL A 87 7.39 9.20 -21.96
C VAL A 87 8.83 9.72 -21.99
N GLY A 88 9.79 8.89 -22.41
CA GLY A 88 11.19 9.23 -22.55
C GLY A 88 11.85 9.66 -21.23
N TYR A 89 11.39 9.09 -20.10
CA TYR A 89 11.91 9.40 -18.75
C TYR A 89 11.85 10.90 -18.39
N SER A 90 10.85 11.59 -18.92
CA SER A 90 10.70 13.05 -18.81
C SER A 90 10.46 13.50 -17.38
N GLU A 91 11.37 14.32 -16.83
CA GLU A 91 11.19 14.97 -15.54
C GLU A 91 9.96 15.87 -15.53
N ALA A 92 9.78 16.69 -16.57
CA ALA A 92 8.64 17.62 -16.67
C ALA A 92 7.30 16.88 -16.60
N ARG A 93 7.21 15.70 -17.24
CA ARG A 93 6.01 14.86 -17.17
C ARG A 93 5.77 14.30 -15.77
N PHE A 94 6.82 13.81 -15.13
CA PHE A 94 6.73 13.33 -13.74
C PHE A 94 6.29 14.45 -12.80
N ARG A 95 6.91 15.64 -12.87
CA ARG A 95 6.58 16.77 -11.99
C ARG A 95 5.14 17.24 -12.16
N ALA A 96 4.61 17.23 -13.37
CA ALA A 96 3.18 17.52 -13.61
C ALA A 96 2.26 16.52 -12.91
N ILE A 97 2.58 15.22 -12.97
CA ILE A 97 1.82 14.17 -12.30
C ILE A 97 1.96 14.27 -10.77
N GLU A 98 3.15 14.53 -10.28
CA GLU A 98 3.44 14.72 -8.85
C GLU A 98 2.61 15.87 -8.26
N GLU A 99 2.47 16.99 -8.99
CA GLU A 99 1.61 18.09 -8.55
C GLU A 99 0.13 17.72 -8.54
N ASP A 100 -0.34 16.89 -9.48
CA ASP A 100 -1.71 16.39 -9.46
C ASP A 100 -1.93 15.37 -8.31
N ILE A 101 -0.93 14.55 -7.98
CA ILE A 101 -0.95 13.67 -6.81
C ILE A 101 -1.02 14.50 -5.53
N LYS A 102 -0.26 15.58 -5.43
CA LYS A 102 -0.29 16.49 -4.27
C LYS A 102 -1.67 17.10 -4.06
N LYS A 103 -2.33 17.56 -5.13
CA LYS A 103 -3.71 18.07 -5.06
C LYS A 103 -4.69 17.00 -4.60
N LEU A 104 -4.59 15.78 -5.16
CA LEU A 104 -5.42 14.64 -4.74
C LEU A 104 -5.20 14.28 -3.28
N SER A 105 -3.93 14.26 -2.83
CA SER A 105 -3.57 13.95 -1.45
C SER A 105 -4.14 14.98 -0.46
N ALA A 106 -4.12 16.25 -0.83
CA ALA A 106 -4.76 17.32 -0.05
C ALA A 106 -6.30 17.18 -0.02
N GLU A 107 -6.93 16.88 -1.18
CA GLU A 107 -8.38 16.66 -1.28
C GLU A 107 -8.85 15.50 -0.39
N LEU A 108 -8.11 14.40 -0.38
CA LEU A 108 -8.44 13.19 0.37
C LEU A 108 -7.87 13.17 1.79
N SER A 109 -7.12 14.20 2.19
CA SER A 109 -6.40 14.26 3.47
C SER A 109 -5.55 13.00 3.69
N LEU A 110 -4.86 12.54 2.65
CA LEU A 110 -3.97 11.38 2.77
C LEU A 110 -2.86 11.71 3.78
N GLY A 111 -2.54 10.74 4.63
CA GLY A 111 -1.49 10.88 5.63
C GLY A 111 -0.10 11.03 4.99
N ASN A 112 0.64 9.95 4.90
CA ASN A 112 1.95 9.92 4.28
C ASN A 112 1.85 9.44 2.84
N TYR A 113 2.40 10.19 1.90
CA TYR A 113 2.47 9.75 0.51
C TYR A 113 3.80 10.11 -0.15
N ILE A 114 4.18 9.33 -1.15
CA ILE A 114 5.34 9.57 -2.00
C ILE A 114 4.99 9.24 -3.46
N ALA A 115 5.55 10.00 -4.40
CA ALA A 115 5.51 9.66 -5.82
C ALA A 115 6.88 9.13 -6.25
N ILE A 116 6.92 7.97 -6.88
CA ILE A 116 8.15 7.31 -7.35
C ILE A 116 8.02 7.05 -8.85
N PRO A 117 8.91 7.63 -9.68
CA PRO A 117 8.92 7.35 -11.11
C PRO A 117 9.56 5.99 -11.37
N VAL A 118 8.83 5.08 -12.04
CA VAL A 118 9.28 3.72 -12.30
C VAL A 118 9.05 3.30 -13.76
N SER A 119 9.79 2.32 -14.22
CA SER A 119 9.44 1.51 -15.39
C SER A 119 9.47 0.04 -14.97
N ALA A 120 8.30 -0.53 -14.69
CA ALA A 120 8.19 -1.89 -14.17
C ALA A 120 8.68 -2.95 -15.17
N THR A 121 8.53 -2.70 -16.48
CA THR A 121 9.01 -3.61 -17.55
C THR A 121 10.52 -3.65 -17.67
N VAL A 122 11.19 -2.53 -17.39
CA VAL A 122 12.65 -2.40 -17.47
C VAL A 122 13.30 -2.60 -16.09
N GLY A 123 12.56 -2.37 -15.00
CA GLY A 123 13.03 -2.44 -13.62
C GLY A 123 13.57 -1.10 -13.08
N ASP A 124 13.49 -0.03 -13.85
CA ASP A 124 13.99 1.30 -13.46
C ASP A 124 13.28 1.80 -12.20
N ASN A 125 14.03 2.13 -11.15
CA ASN A 125 13.57 2.58 -9.82
C ASN A 125 12.61 1.62 -9.10
N VAL A 126 12.58 0.35 -9.49
CA VAL A 126 11.83 -0.69 -8.75
C VAL A 126 12.69 -1.24 -7.62
N THR A 127 13.81 -1.87 -7.95
CA THR A 127 14.80 -2.41 -6.99
C THR A 127 16.12 -1.65 -7.02
N THR A 128 16.47 -1.11 -8.16
CA THR A 128 17.72 -0.37 -8.38
C THR A 128 17.43 0.99 -8.99
N ARG A 129 18.28 1.97 -8.66
CA ARG A 129 18.16 3.34 -9.19
C ARG A 129 18.40 3.35 -10.70
N SER A 130 17.54 4.07 -11.41
CA SER A 130 17.67 4.25 -12.85
C SER A 130 18.73 5.29 -13.21
N GLU A 131 19.61 4.96 -14.12
CA GLU A 131 20.56 5.92 -14.73
C GLU A 131 19.87 6.88 -15.71
N LYS A 132 18.66 6.52 -16.19
CA LYS A 132 17.88 7.31 -17.14
C LYS A 132 17.07 8.44 -16.48
N MET A 133 16.97 8.40 -15.14
CA MET A 133 16.26 9.40 -14.34
C MET A 133 17.20 10.02 -13.27
N PRO A 134 18.34 10.63 -13.67
CA PRO A 134 19.30 11.18 -12.71
C PRO A 134 18.74 12.37 -11.91
N TRP A 135 17.66 12.97 -12.39
CA TRP A 135 16.92 14.04 -11.72
C TRP A 135 16.09 13.56 -10.53
N TYR A 136 15.81 12.25 -10.43
CA TYR A 136 15.09 11.68 -9.29
C TYR A 136 16.07 11.28 -8.21
N THR A 137 15.99 11.92 -7.06
CA THR A 137 16.88 11.69 -5.91
C THR A 137 16.22 10.95 -4.75
N GLY A 138 14.91 10.66 -4.86
CA GLY A 138 14.16 9.92 -3.86
C GLY A 138 14.54 8.42 -3.79
N PRO A 139 13.97 7.64 -2.88
CA PRO A 139 14.20 6.21 -2.77
C PRO A 139 13.63 5.45 -3.97
N VAL A 140 14.19 4.28 -4.29
CA VAL A 140 13.55 3.32 -5.20
C VAL A 140 12.39 2.63 -4.49
N LEU A 141 11.48 2.01 -5.24
CA LEU A 141 10.25 1.45 -4.68
C LEU A 141 10.52 0.44 -3.56
N LEU A 142 11.40 -0.53 -3.78
CA LEU A 142 11.69 -1.56 -2.78
C LEU A 142 12.35 -0.95 -1.54
N GLU A 143 13.33 -0.06 -1.71
CA GLU A 143 13.99 0.66 -0.61
C GLU A 143 12.98 1.42 0.26
N TYR A 144 12.02 2.10 -0.37
CA TYR A 144 10.96 2.77 0.38
C TYR A 144 10.09 1.80 1.17
N LEU A 145 9.65 0.70 0.55
CA LEU A 145 8.83 -0.31 1.20
C LEU A 145 9.54 -1.00 2.38
N GLU A 146 10.85 -1.20 2.28
CA GLU A 146 11.65 -1.79 3.37
C GLU A 146 11.78 -0.87 4.58
N ASN A 147 11.86 0.44 4.36
CA ASN A 147 12.19 1.42 5.39
C ASN A 147 11.00 2.22 5.92
N VAL A 148 9.86 2.22 5.22
CA VAL A 148 8.68 2.96 5.69
C VAL A 148 8.20 2.41 7.03
N ASP A 149 8.03 3.30 8.00
CA ASP A 149 7.40 2.94 9.27
C ASP A 149 5.87 3.01 9.10
N VAL A 150 5.25 1.85 9.12
CA VAL A 150 3.79 1.69 9.04
C VAL A 150 3.15 1.54 10.43
N SER A 151 3.94 1.62 11.50
CA SER A 151 3.41 1.63 12.85
C SER A 151 2.68 2.94 13.09
N ASP A 152 1.41 2.87 13.38
CA ASP A 152 0.53 4.04 13.58
C ASP A 152 0.75 4.76 14.92
N GLY A 153 1.88 4.54 15.59
CA GLY A 153 2.12 5.05 16.95
C GLY A 153 1.16 4.46 18.00
N LEU A 154 0.42 3.42 17.65
CA LEU A 154 -0.54 2.74 18.53
C LEU A 154 0.16 2.07 19.72
N GLN A 155 1.46 1.83 19.62
CA GLN A 155 2.26 1.28 20.74
C GLN A 155 2.40 2.26 21.92
N GLU A 156 2.29 3.56 21.67
CA GLU A 156 2.34 4.60 22.72
C GLU A 156 0.97 4.83 23.38
N GLN A 157 -0.08 4.27 22.84
CA GLN A 157 -1.42 4.29 23.43
C GLN A 157 -1.55 3.21 24.49
N GLY A 158 -2.45 3.39 25.45
CA GLY A 158 -2.74 2.38 26.47
C GLY A 158 -3.14 1.04 25.83
N PHE A 159 -2.96 -0.06 26.59
CA PHE A 159 -3.29 -1.40 26.13
C PHE A 159 -4.77 -1.50 25.72
N TYR A 160 -5.00 -1.97 24.50
CA TYR A 160 -6.34 -2.20 23.95
C TYR A 160 -6.40 -3.52 23.19
N LEU A 161 -7.24 -4.44 23.71
CA LEU A 161 -7.49 -5.76 23.13
C LEU A 161 -9.00 -6.00 23.08
N PRO A 162 -9.64 -5.81 21.90
CA PRO A 162 -11.04 -6.19 21.71
C PRO A 162 -11.21 -7.70 21.86
N VAL A 163 -12.03 -8.13 22.81
CA VAL A 163 -12.28 -9.54 23.02
C VAL A 163 -13.16 -10.10 21.91
N GLN A 164 -12.59 -10.96 21.06
CA GLN A 164 -13.27 -11.59 19.93
C GLN A 164 -13.79 -12.99 20.27
N ARG A 165 -13.19 -13.67 21.25
CA ARG A 165 -13.57 -15.02 21.65
C ARG A 165 -13.31 -15.26 23.13
N VAL A 166 -14.20 -16.01 23.77
CA VAL A 166 -13.96 -16.61 25.10
C VAL A 166 -13.53 -18.04 24.89
N CYS A 167 -12.33 -18.38 25.38
CA CYS A 167 -11.80 -19.74 25.35
C CYS A 167 -12.08 -20.42 26.71
N ARG A 168 -12.85 -21.50 26.69
CA ARG A 168 -13.15 -22.29 27.87
C ARG A 168 -13.17 -23.79 27.50
N PRO A 169 -11.97 -24.40 27.32
CA PRO A 169 -11.88 -25.82 26.95
C PRO A 169 -12.46 -26.74 28.00
N ASP A 170 -12.38 -26.35 29.28
CA ASP A 170 -12.94 -27.10 30.41
C ASP A 170 -13.34 -26.16 31.56
N HIS A 171 -13.68 -26.73 32.74
CA HIS A 171 -14.13 -25.98 33.91
C HIS A 171 -12.99 -25.30 34.69
N THR A 172 -11.73 -25.66 34.42
CA THR A 172 -10.56 -25.15 35.15
C THR A 172 -9.93 -23.93 34.47
N PHE A 173 -10.21 -23.72 33.19
CA PHE A 173 -9.61 -22.62 32.41
C PHE A 173 -10.68 -21.74 31.76
N ARG A 174 -10.46 -20.42 31.86
CA ARG A 174 -11.22 -19.41 31.10
C ARG A 174 -10.27 -18.33 30.67
N GLY A 175 -10.17 -18.12 29.35
CA GLY A 175 -9.34 -17.10 28.73
C GLY A 175 -10.11 -16.23 27.75
N PHE A 176 -9.60 -15.04 27.50
CA PHE A 176 -10.08 -14.15 26.46
C PHE A 176 -9.08 -14.14 25.31
N GLN A 177 -9.59 -14.10 24.08
CA GLN A 177 -8.79 -14.08 22.87
C GLN A 177 -9.19 -12.88 22.03
N GLY A 178 -8.20 -12.19 21.47
CA GLY A 178 -8.36 -11.06 20.58
C GLY A 178 -7.02 -10.66 19.99
N GLN A 179 -7.05 -9.74 19.06
CA GLN A 179 -5.86 -9.09 18.53
C GLN A 179 -5.55 -7.85 19.38
N ILE A 180 -4.28 -7.65 19.72
CA ILE A 180 -3.86 -6.40 20.36
C ILE A 180 -3.86 -5.30 19.30
N GLU A 181 -4.75 -4.33 19.46
CA GLU A 181 -4.89 -3.21 18.55
C GLU A 181 -4.02 -2.02 18.96
N ALA A 182 -3.70 -1.89 20.25
CA ALA A 182 -2.81 -0.85 20.76
C ALA A 182 -2.09 -1.31 22.03
N GLY A 183 -0.91 -0.74 22.28
CA GLY A 183 -0.07 -1.03 23.45
C GLY A 183 0.60 -2.40 23.37
N THR A 184 1.12 -2.84 24.53
CA THR A 184 1.82 -4.12 24.69
C THR A 184 1.32 -4.84 25.92
N LEU A 185 1.41 -6.19 25.90
CA LEU A 185 1.07 -7.04 27.01
C LEU A 185 2.16 -8.11 27.18
N SER A 186 2.64 -8.26 28.38
CA SER A 186 3.63 -9.27 28.75
C SER A 186 3.04 -10.34 29.66
N VAL A 187 3.60 -11.53 29.62
CA VAL A 187 3.18 -12.59 30.54
C VAL A 187 3.49 -12.17 31.97
N GLY A 188 2.44 -12.10 32.80
CA GLY A 188 2.53 -11.67 34.20
C GLY A 188 2.04 -10.26 34.48
N ASP A 189 1.64 -9.50 33.46
CA ASP A 189 0.98 -8.21 33.63
C ASP A 189 -0.41 -8.42 34.26
N ASN A 190 -0.81 -7.46 35.14
CA ASN A 190 -2.10 -7.46 35.84
C ASN A 190 -3.02 -6.37 35.31
#